data_3346a2f42c9ee2e91d41723cc6a361a6
#
_entry.id   3346a2f42c9ee2e91d41723cc6a361a6
#
_cell.length_a   1.000
_cell.length_b   1.000
_cell.length_c   1.000
_cell.angle_alpha   90.00
_cell.angle_beta   90.00
_cell.angle_gamma   90.00
#
_symmetry.space_group_name_H-M   'P 1'
#
loop_
_entity.id
_entity.type
_entity.pdbx_description
1 polymer ?
#
loop_
_entity_poly.entity_id
_entity_poly.type
_entity_poly.pdbx_seq_one_letter_code
_entity_poly.pdbx_strand_id
1 'polypeptide(L)'
;METPWSGNQLFQLNYTQSADTLLLVHPDVPPKQVTRNNNEVWLISDWEYYTKDDMIYMPYYNFYQKKPQLWASGTSGEITMATDADVFLSAHVGSYLKYQSGLVKITEVRGPRDIAGTVIKKLSATGKTNDWAEAAFSDARGWPVSGTFHPNRMVIGGSRDLPNRLWLSKSSDLFNFDLGKAVDDDAIEFGILSDQVNAIKAVVSTRHLLVFTTGAEWMVSGEPLTPEKIQLKR
;
A
#
# COMPACT_ATOMS: atom_id res chain seq x y z
N MET A 1 10.84 2.96 -25.20
CA MET A 1 10.50 3.08 -23.78
C MET A 1 11.02 1.82 -23.10
N GLU A 2 11.89 1.97 -22.11
CA GLU A 2 12.34 0.84 -21.28
C GLU A 2 11.29 0.53 -20.22
N THR A 3 11.11 -0.75 -19.92
CA THR A 3 10.14 -1.21 -18.93
C THR A 3 10.85 -1.91 -17.77
N PRO A 4 10.36 -1.82 -16.53
CA PRO A 4 11.02 -2.45 -15.39
C PRO A 4 10.78 -3.98 -15.30
N TRP A 5 9.92 -4.52 -16.16
CA TRP A 5 9.54 -5.94 -16.12
C TRP A 5 10.38 -6.78 -17.07
N SER A 6 10.81 -7.94 -16.60
CA SER A 6 11.37 -9.00 -17.45
C SER A 6 10.27 -9.70 -18.26
N GLY A 7 10.65 -10.41 -19.33
CA GLY A 7 9.68 -11.15 -20.16
C GLY A 7 8.80 -12.13 -19.38
N ASN A 8 9.34 -12.78 -18.35
CA ASN A 8 8.59 -13.72 -17.50
C ASN A 8 7.60 -13.00 -16.58
N GLN A 9 7.88 -11.78 -16.17
CA GLN A 9 6.99 -10.96 -15.32
C GLN A 9 5.78 -10.42 -16.07
N LEU A 10 5.84 -10.30 -17.40
CA LEU A 10 4.72 -9.77 -18.19
C LEU A 10 3.43 -10.59 -18.03
N PHE A 11 3.51 -11.88 -17.75
CA PHE A 11 2.36 -12.75 -17.53
C PHE A 11 1.65 -12.53 -16.19
N GLN A 12 2.30 -11.82 -15.26
CA GLN A 12 1.75 -11.49 -13.94
C GLN A 12 1.31 -10.03 -13.83
N LEU A 13 1.46 -9.25 -14.91
CA LEU A 13 0.98 -7.88 -14.94
C LEU A 13 -0.54 -7.84 -14.88
N ASN A 14 -1.04 -7.07 -13.94
CA ASN A 14 -2.44 -6.65 -13.90
C ASN A 14 -2.51 -5.15 -14.20
N TYR A 15 -3.52 -4.73 -14.93
CA TYR A 15 -3.66 -3.34 -15.32
C TYR A 15 -5.11 -2.86 -15.27
N THR A 16 -5.26 -1.58 -15.07
CA THR A 16 -6.53 -0.86 -15.25
C THR A 16 -6.25 0.46 -15.93
N GLN A 17 -7.23 0.97 -16.68
CA GLN A 17 -7.07 2.20 -17.46
C GLN A 17 -8.16 3.20 -17.09
N SER A 18 -7.78 4.45 -17.01
CA SER A 18 -8.69 5.60 -16.92
C SER A 18 -8.15 6.70 -17.83
N ALA A 19 -8.95 7.12 -18.82
CA ALA A 19 -8.56 8.08 -19.86
C ALA A 19 -7.20 7.70 -20.50
N ASP A 20 -6.22 8.61 -20.47
CA ASP A 20 -4.89 8.45 -21.08
C ASP A 20 -3.87 7.84 -20.10
N THR A 21 -4.31 7.33 -18.95
CA THR A 21 -3.44 6.73 -17.93
C THR A 21 -3.74 5.25 -17.77
N LEU A 22 -2.72 4.42 -17.98
CA LEU A 22 -2.72 2.99 -17.68
C LEU A 22 -1.98 2.76 -16.36
N LEU A 23 -2.64 2.17 -15.40
CA LEU A 23 -2.06 1.78 -14.13
C LEU A 23 -1.70 0.31 -14.15
N LEU A 24 -0.47 0.00 -13.77
CA LEU A 24 0.10 -1.36 -13.80
C LEU A 24 0.56 -1.77 -12.42
N VAL A 25 0.20 -2.97 -12.02
CA VAL A 25 0.67 -3.61 -10.78
C VAL A 25 1.28 -4.97 -11.08
N HIS A 26 2.28 -5.33 -10.29
CA HIS A 26 3.00 -6.60 -10.34
C HIS A 26 3.45 -6.98 -8.93
N PRO A 27 3.40 -8.25 -8.50
CA PRO A 27 3.72 -8.65 -7.12
C PRO A 27 5.15 -8.34 -6.66
N ASP A 28 6.11 -8.23 -7.60
CA ASP A 28 7.54 -8.01 -7.30
C ASP A 28 8.08 -6.66 -7.82
N VAL A 29 7.23 -5.79 -8.35
CA VAL A 29 7.65 -4.50 -8.90
C VAL A 29 6.73 -3.41 -8.38
N PRO A 30 7.27 -2.26 -7.94
CA PRO A 30 6.46 -1.12 -7.53
C PRO A 30 5.42 -0.74 -8.59
N PRO A 31 4.21 -0.36 -8.19
CA PRO A 31 3.16 0.06 -9.12
C PRO A 31 3.64 1.16 -10.06
N LYS A 32 3.33 1.03 -11.34
CA LYS A 32 3.71 1.98 -12.39
C LYS A 32 2.48 2.56 -13.07
N GLN A 33 2.63 3.76 -13.58
CA GLN A 33 1.67 4.35 -14.50
C GLN A 33 2.32 4.59 -15.86
N VAL A 34 1.56 4.36 -16.91
CA VAL A 34 1.93 4.69 -18.27
C VAL A 34 1.00 5.78 -18.76
N THR A 35 1.57 6.89 -19.16
CA THR A 35 0.85 8.06 -19.67
C THR A 35 1.35 8.44 -21.05
N ARG A 36 0.50 9.08 -21.85
CA ARG A 36 0.87 9.66 -23.13
C ARG A 36 0.91 11.18 -23.00
N ASN A 37 2.06 11.78 -23.30
CA ASN A 37 2.20 13.24 -23.26
C ASN A 37 1.67 13.89 -24.55
N ASN A 38 1.60 15.23 -24.56
CA ASN A 38 1.12 16.02 -25.69
C ASN A 38 1.94 15.83 -26.98
N ASN A 39 3.16 15.32 -26.90
CA ASN A 39 4.03 15.01 -28.04
C ASN A 39 3.90 13.55 -28.51
N GLU A 40 2.85 12.87 -28.08
CA GLU A 40 2.58 11.46 -28.39
C GLU A 40 3.63 10.46 -27.84
N VAL A 41 4.46 10.89 -26.91
CA VAL A 41 5.48 10.04 -26.28
C VAL A 41 4.87 9.35 -25.05
N TRP A 42 5.05 8.03 -24.98
CA TRP A 42 4.66 7.22 -23.84
C TRP A 42 5.73 7.28 -22.75
N LEU A 43 5.30 7.55 -21.52
CA LEU A 43 6.14 7.66 -20.33
C LEU A 43 5.70 6.60 -19.31
N ILE A 44 6.70 5.99 -18.65
CA ILE A 44 6.48 5.16 -17.45
C ILE A 44 7.02 5.92 -16.24
N SER A 45 6.22 6.01 -15.20
CA SER A 45 6.60 6.57 -13.91
C SER A 45 6.04 5.74 -12.76
N ASP A 46 6.51 5.99 -11.55
CA ASP A 46 5.93 5.41 -10.34
C ASP A 46 4.55 6.02 -10.05
N TRP A 47 3.72 5.31 -9.30
CA TRP A 47 2.51 5.92 -8.74
C TRP A 47 2.91 6.94 -7.69
N GLU A 48 2.26 8.09 -7.74
CA GLU A 48 2.40 9.13 -6.73
C GLU A 48 1.18 9.10 -5.81
N TYR A 49 1.40 8.71 -4.56
CA TYR A 49 0.36 8.79 -3.54
C TYR A 49 0.09 10.24 -3.14
N TYR A 50 -1.15 10.51 -2.76
CA TYR A 50 -1.51 11.82 -2.23
C TYR A 50 -0.59 12.22 -1.08
N THR A 51 -0.05 13.43 -1.14
CA THR A 51 0.87 13.95 -0.13
C THR A 51 0.35 15.30 0.38
N LYS A 52 0.29 15.44 1.69
CA LYS A 52 -0.10 16.69 2.35
C LYS A 52 0.71 16.87 3.62
N ASP A 53 1.25 18.08 3.83
CA ASP A 53 2.07 18.43 5.00
C ASP A 53 3.19 17.39 5.25
N ASP A 54 3.88 17.00 4.19
CA ASP A 54 4.94 15.97 4.14
C ASP A 54 4.50 14.55 4.53
N MET A 55 3.21 14.31 4.78
CA MET A 55 2.66 12.97 4.95
C MET A 55 2.26 12.39 3.62
N ILE A 56 2.76 11.21 3.31
CA ILE A 56 2.36 10.41 2.14
C ILE A 56 1.26 9.45 2.58
N TYR A 57 0.08 9.56 1.98
CA TYR A 57 -1.10 8.77 2.35
C TYR A 57 -1.20 7.48 1.52
N MET A 58 -0.14 6.65 1.60
CA MET A 58 -0.16 5.29 1.08
C MET A 58 -0.81 4.32 2.08
N PRO A 59 -1.14 3.08 1.68
CA PRO A 59 -1.51 2.03 2.62
C PRO A 59 -0.40 1.77 3.64
N TYR A 60 -0.74 1.82 4.93
CA TYR A 60 0.12 1.41 6.04
C TYR A 60 -0.49 0.23 6.77
N TYR A 61 0.36 -0.66 7.30
CA TYR A 61 -0.10 -1.86 7.98
C TYR A 61 0.76 -2.25 9.19
N ASN A 62 0.11 -2.86 10.18
CA ASN A 62 0.79 -3.49 11.31
C ASN A 62 0.92 -4.98 11.09
N PHE A 63 2.12 -5.46 10.77
CA PHE A 63 2.39 -6.87 10.47
C PHE A 63 2.54 -7.76 11.71
N TYR A 64 2.44 -7.23 12.92
CA TYR A 64 2.80 -7.93 14.15
C TYR A 64 1.58 -8.16 15.04
N GLN A 65 1.38 -9.39 15.50
CA GLN A 65 0.36 -9.70 16.53
C GLN A 65 0.70 -9.01 17.86
N LYS A 66 1.95 -9.16 18.32
CA LYS A 66 2.53 -8.39 19.42
C LYS A 66 3.51 -7.39 18.81
N LYS A 67 3.07 -6.17 18.68
CA LYS A 67 3.82 -5.13 18.01
C LYS A 67 5.06 -4.74 18.82
N PRO A 68 6.27 -4.80 18.22
CA PRO A 68 7.49 -4.33 18.87
C PRO A 68 7.44 -2.85 19.20
N GLN A 69 8.21 -2.43 20.19
CA GLN A 69 8.46 -1.03 20.44
C GLN A 69 9.51 -0.51 19.47
N LEU A 70 9.27 0.69 18.94
CA LEU A 70 10.17 1.41 18.05
C LEU A 70 10.53 2.75 18.72
N TRP A 71 11.78 3.20 18.58
CA TRP A 71 12.25 4.51 19.02
C TRP A 71 13.24 5.10 18.05
N ALA A 72 13.41 6.44 18.09
CA ALA A 72 14.24 7.19 17.17
C ALA A 72 15.33 7.97 17.90
N SER A 73 16.43 8.28 17.24
CA SER A 73 17.52 9.10 17.79
C SER A 73 17.25 10.61 17.67
N GLY A 74 16.33 11.01 16.80
CA GLY A 74 16.00 12.42 16.54
C GLY A 74 14.62 12.57 15.92
N THR A 75 14.17 13.81 15.74
CA THR A 75 12.83 14.14 15.21
C THR A 75 12.86 14.69 13.78
N SER A 76 14.04 14.96 13.21
CA SER A 76 14.21 15.57 11.88
C SER A 76 15.57 15.23 11.29
N GLY A 77 15.71 15.36 9.97
CA GLY A 77 16.94 15.07 9.22
C GLY A 77 17.22 13.56 9.13
N GLU A 78 18.50 13.22 9.07
CA GLU A 78 18.95 11.82 9.11
C GLU A 78 18.95 11.33 10.55
N ILE A 79 18.30 10.20 10.80
CA ILE A 79 18.15 9.59 12.12
C ILE A 79 18.45 8.10 12.09
N THR A 80 18.69 7.53 13.26
CA THR A 80 18.64 6.08 13.47
C THR A 80 17.37 5.72 14.24
N MET A 81 16.84 4.53 13.96
CA MET A 81 15.70 3.97 14.69
C MET A 81 16.02 2.54 15.10
N ALA A 82 15.55 2.15 16.27
CA ALA A 82 15.77 0.81 16.78
C ALA A 82 14.48 0.19 17.37
N THR A 83 14.46 -1.16 17.42
CA THR A 83 13.33 -1.94 17.95
C THR A 83 13.79 -2.93 19.02
N ASP A 84 12.87 -3.40 19.84
CA ASP A 84 13.11 -4.44 20.85
C ASP A 84 12.94 -5.89 20.31
N ALA A 85 12.58 -6.04 19.05
CA ALA A 85 12.50 -7.35 18.37
C ALA A 85 13.02 -7.29 16.93
N ASP A 86 13.23 -8.43 16.29
CA ASP A 86 13.68 -8.52 14.91
C ASP A 86 12.53 -8.14 13.96
N VAL A 87 12.73 -7.05 13.21
CA VAL A 87 11.73 -6.43 12.32
C VAL A 87 12.30 -6.26 10.92
N PHE A 88 13.52 -5.74 10.81
CA PHE A 88 14.04 -5.20 9.56
C PHE A 88 14.82 -6.22 8.76
N LEU A 89 14.56 -6.23 7.46
CA LEU A 89 15.28 -6.96 6.42
C LEU A 89 15.94 -5.96 5.47
N SER A 90 17.01 -6.35 4.77
CA SER A 90 17.66 -5.49 3.78
C SER A 90 16.69 -4.91 2.74
N ALA A 91 15.66 -5.65 2.39
CA ALA A 91 14.61 -5.22 1.46
C ALA A 91 13.72 -4.07 1.98
N HIS A 92 13.84 -3.66 3.25
CA HIS A 92 13.12 -2.47 3.76
C HIS A 92 13.77 -1.16 3.31
N VAL A 93 14.97 -1.18 2.75
CA VAL A 93 15.59 0.04 2.20
C VAL A 93 14.68 0.64 1.13
N GLY A 94 14.41 1.94 1.23
CA GLY A 94 13.49 2.69 0.36
C GLY A 94 12.04 2.70 0.82
N SER A 95 11.64 1.83 1.76
CA SER A 95 10.28 1.82 2.30
C SER A 95 10.05 2.90 3.36
N TYR A 96 8.80 3.07 3.77
CA TYR A 96 8.38 4.11 4.70
C TYR A 96 7.88 3.51 6.01
N LEU A 97 8.19 4.21 7.10
CA LEU A 97 7.65 3.96 8.43
C LEU A 97 6.86 5.17 8.92
N LYS A 98 5.58 4.97 9.17
CA LYS A 98 4.77 5.93 9.92
C LYS A 98 5.08 5.73 11.40
N TYR A 99 5.57 6.76 12.06
CA TYR A 99 5.91 6.75 13.49
C TYR A 99 5.14 7.86 14.17
N GLN A 100 4.10 7.49 14.92
CA GLN A 100 3.11 8.42 15.46
C GLN A 100 2.56 9.34 14.35
N SER A 101 2.70 10.65 14.48
CA SER A 101 2.26 11.62 13.47
C SER A 101 3.31 11.94 12.38
N GLY A 102 4.50 11.33 12.47
CA GLY A 102 5.61 11.57 11.53
C GLY A 102 5.81 10.45 10.53
N LEU A 103 6.74 10.67 9.61
CA LEU A 103 7.08 9.74 8.52
C LEU A 103 8.58 9.68 8.30
N VAL A 104 9.13 8.48 8.20
CA VAL A 104 10.54 8.22 7.94
C VAL A 104 10.68 7.34 6.71
N LYS A 105 11.59 7.69 5.80
CA LYS A 105 12.04 6.82 4.71
C LYS A 105 13.29 6.09 5.15
N ILE A 106 13.29 4.76 5.07
CA ILE A 106 14.44 3.93 5.43
C ILE A 106 15.51 4.08 4.35
N THR A 107 16.71 4.46 4.73
CA THR A 107 17.86 4.61 3.83
C THR A 107 18.89 3.50 3.99
N GLU A 108 18.93 2.86 5.16
CA GLU A 108 19.87 1.78 5.47
C GLU A 108 19.28 0.82 6.50
N VAL A 109 19.47 -0.47 6.32
CA VAL A 109 19.22 -1.49 7.36
C VAL A 109 20.57 -1.97 7.89
N ARG A 110 20.88 -1.65 9.15
CA ARG A 110 22.13 -2.01 9.83
C ARG A 110 22.07 -3.35 10.53
N GLY A 111 20.86 -3.82 10.77
CA GLY A 111 20.59 -5.10 11.41
C GLY A 111 19.10 -5.32 11.57
N PRO A 112 18.66 -6.50 12.06
CA PRO A 112 17.25 -6.82 12.17
C PRO A 112 16.49 -5.92 13.16
N ARG A 113 17.22 -5.15 13.98
CA ARG A 113 16.67 -4.23 15.01
C ARG A 113 17.11 -2.79 14.86
N ASP A 114 17.92 -2.48 13.84
CA ASP A 114 18.53 -1.15 13.69
C ASP A 114 18.51 -0.69 12.24
N ILE A 115 18.04 0.54 12.03
CA ILE A 115 17.97 1.18 10.71
C ILE A 115 18.45 2.63 10.79
N ALA A 116 18.86 3.16 9.65
CA ALA A 116 18.95 4.59 9.42
C ALA A 116 17.86 5.03 8.44
N GLY A 117 17.44 6.27 8.56
CA GLY A 117 16.41 6.83 7.69
C GLY A 117 16.37 8.34 7.70
N THR A 118 15.76 8.89 6.65
CA THR A 118 15.50 10.32 6.51
C THR A 118 14.08 10.62 6.99
N VAL A 119 13.94 11.57 7.90
CA VAL A 119 12.64 12.07 8.35
C VAL A 119 12.02 12.90 7.22
N ILE A 120 10.92 12.40 6.65
CA ILE A 120 10.14 13.10 5.63
C ILE A 120 9.17 14.06 6.31
N LYS A 121 8.39 13.58 7.27
CA LYS A 121 7.55 14.41 8.13
C LYS A 121 8.05 14.36 9.55
N LYS A 122 8.25 15.54 10.14
CA LYS A 122 8.80 15.71 11.51
C LYS A 122 8.08 14.80 12.51
N LEU A 123 8.88 14.07 13.30
CA LEU A 123 8.38 13.21 14.37
C LEU A 123 7.95 14.06 15.58
N SER A 124 6.86 13.65 16.23
CA SER A 124 6.36 14.31 17.44
C SER A 124 7.19 13.99 18.70
N ALA A 125 7.84 12.83 18.73
CA ALA A 125 8.66 12.35 19.82
C ALA A 125 9.69 11.33 19.33
N THR A 126 10.62 10.94 20.21
CA THR A 126 11.67 9.94 19.92
C THR A 126 11.57 8.68 20.78
N GLY A 127 10.70 8.71 21.81
CA GLY A 127 10.58 7.65 22.81
C GLY A 127 10.00 6.35 22.27
N LYS A 128 10.21 5.28 23.03
CA LYS A 128 9.65 3.96 22.73
C LYS A 128 8.13 4.02 22.59
N THR A 129 7.61 3.50 21.49
CA THR A 129 6.18 3.46 21.20
C THR A 129 5.80 2.25 20.36
N ASN A 130 4.55 1.80 20.50
CA ASN A 130 3.92 0.83 19.61
C ASN A 130 3.06 1.54 18.53
N ASP A 131 2.97 2.87 18.57
CA ASP A 131 2.25 3.65 17.57
C ASP A 131 3.15 3.93 16.35
N TRP A 132 3.30 2.91 15.52
CA TRP A 132 4.02 2.96 14.25
C TRP A 132 3.45 1.94 13.27
N ALA A 133 3.69 2.10 11.99
CA ALA A 133 3.28 1.15 10.95
C ALA A 133 4.26 1.19 9.78
N GLU A 134 4.39 0.06 9.09
CA GLU A 134 5.14 -0.03 7.85
C GLU A 134 4.25 0.33 6.65
N ALA A 135 4.84 0.80 5.56
CA ALA A 135 4.17 0.79 4.28
C ALA A 135 3.69 -0.64 3.98
N ALA A 136 2.40 -0.78 3.66
CA ALA A 136 1.79 -2.10 3.41
C ALA A 136 2.39 -2.80 2.19
N PHE A 137 2.94 -2.01 1.25
CA PHE A 137 3.59 -2.46 0.03
C PHE A 137 5.01 -1.94 -0.03
N SER A 138 5.96 -2.84 -0.23
CA SER A 138 7.39 -2.56 -0.37
C SER A 138 8.11 -3.80 -0.90
N ASP A 139 9.38 -3.69 -1.23
CA ASP A 139 10.22 -4.86 -1.60
C ASP A 139 10.29 -5.86 -0.44
N ALA A 140 10.22 -5.40 0.82
CA ALA A 140 10.18 -6.28 1.99
C ALA A 140 8.85 -7.03 2.14
N ARG A 141 7.71 -6.44 1.75
CA ARG A 141 6.35 -6.96 2.01
C ARG A 141 5.63 -7.46 0.75
N GLY A 142 6.20 -7.21 -0.43
CA GLY A 142 5.58 -7.45 -1.73
C GLY A 142 4.70 -6.28 -2.18
N TRP A 143 4.36 -6.30 -3.46
CA TRP A 143 3.59 -5.25 -4.12
C TRP A 143 2.18 -5.75 -4.48
N PRO A 144 1.21 -4.86 -4.79
CA PRO A 144 -0.14 -5.27 -5.13
C PRO A 144 -0.18 -6.21 -6.33
N VAL A 145 -0.97 -7.29 -6.24
CA VAL A 145 -1.15 -8.24 -7.36
C VAL A 145 -2.26 -7.82 -8.30
N SER A 146 -3.20 -6.99 -7.85
CA SER A 146 -4.31 -6.52 -8.68
C SER A 146 -4.75 -5.14 -8.28
N GLY A 147 -5.22 -4.36 -9.26
CA GLY A 147 -5.79 -3.04 -9.06
C GLY A 147 -6.89 -2.75 -10.09
N THR A 148 -7.91 -2.02 -9.67
CA THR A 148 -9.02 -1.59 -10.54
C THR A 148 -9.64 -0.30 -10.04
N PHE A 149 -10.30 0.44 -10.93
CA PHE A 149 -11.21 1.51 -10.52
C PHE A 149 -12.60 0.91 -10.23
N HIS A 150 -13.15 1.24 -9.08
CA HIS A 150 -14.54 0.94 -8.74
C HIS A 150 -15.18 2.28 -8.32
N PRO A 151 -16.48 2.51 -8.57
CA PRO A 151 -17.04 3.87 -8.53
C PRO A 151 -16.39 4.81 -7.52
N ASN A 152 -15.76 5.88 -8.05
CA ASN A 152 -15.07 6.93 -7.31
C ASN A 152 -13.88 6.51 -6.42
N ARG A 153 -13.41 5.26 -6.47
CA ARG A 153 -12.29 4.76 -5.66
C ARG A 153 -11.30 3.97 -6.50
N MET A 154 -10.02 4.06 -6.18
CA MET A 154 -9.02 3.09 -6.62
C MET A 154 -9.00 1.93 -5.64
N VAL A 155 -9.05 0.71 -6.16
CA VAL A 155 -8.97 -0.53 -5.39
C VAL A 155 -7.67 -1.22 -5.71
N ILE A 156 -6.90 -1.58 -4.68
CA ILE A 156 -5.71 -2.41 -4.80
C ILE A 156 -5.77 -3.56 -3.81
N GLY A 157 -5.22 -4.70 -4.18
CA GLY A 157 -5.35 -5.87 -3.32
C GLY A 157 -4.27 -6.92 -3.51
N GLY A 158 -4.08 -7.64 -2.43
CA GLY A 158 -3.15 -8.73 -2.30
C GLY A 158 -1.69 -8.28 -2.36
N SER A 159 -0.85 -8.95 -1.64
CA SER A 159 0.60 -8.92 -1.79
C SER A 159 1.15 -10.23 -1.23
N ARG A 160 2.46 -10.42 -1.29
CA ARG A 160 3.11 -11.60 -0.70
C ARG A 160 2.77 -11.77 0.79
N ASP A 161 2.88 -10.71 1.58
CA ASP A 161 2.71 -10.74 3.03
C ASP A 161 1.28 -10.42 3.48
N LEU A 162 0.45 -9.83 2.59
CA LEU A 162 -0.95 -9.50 2.81
C LEU A 162 -1.84 -10.06 1.68
N PRO A 163 -1.85 -11.39 1.49
CA PRO A 163 -2.46 -12.00 0.30
C PRO A 163 -3.97 -11.83 0.23
N ASN A 164 -4.65 -11.63 1.36
CA ASN A 164 -6.10 -11.53 1.49
C ASN A 164 -6.62 -10.13 1.84
N ARG A 165 -5.78 -9.09 1.69
CA ARG A 165 -6.13 -7.71 2.03
C ARG A 165 -6.45 -6.87 0.82
N LEU A 166 -7.42 -5.96 1.00
CA LEU A 166 -7.85 -4.96 0.04
C LEU A 166 -7.81 -3.57 0.65
N TRP A 167 -7.42 -2.62 -0.15
CA TRP A 167 -7.49 -1.19 0.15
C TRP A 167 -8.29 -0.48 -0.94
N LEU A 168 -9.20 0.38 -0.52
CA LEU A 168 -9.92 1.30 -1.39
C LEU A 168 -9.50 2.71 -1.02
N SER A 169 -9.16 3.53 -2.00
CA SER A 169 -8.81 4.93 -1.78
C SER A 169 -9.97 5.75 -1.21
N LYS A 170 -9.72 6.97 -0.77
CA LYS A 170 -10.78 7.94 -0.51
C LYS A 170 -11.69 8.13 -1.71
N SER A 171 -12.94 8.46 -1.45
CA SER A 171 -13.91 8.76 -2.51
C SER A 171 -13.46 9.96 -3.32
N SER A 172 -13.38 9.81 -4.66
CA SER A 172 -12.93 10.83 -5.61
C SER A 172 -11.48 11.32 -5.43
N ASP A 173 -10.67 10.62 -4.64
CA ASP A 173 -9.24 10.88 -4.48
C ASP A 173 -8.45 9.56 -4.59
N LEU A 174 -8.17 9.18 -5.84
CA LEU A 174 -7.78 7.82 -6.25
C LEU A 174 -6.45 7.32 -5.68
N PHE A 175 -5.56 8.21 -5.24
CA PHE A 175 -4.25 7.85 -4.69
C PHE A 175 -4.10 8.19 -3.21
N ASN A 176 -5.21 8.49 -2.54
CA ASN A 176 -5.27 8.79 -1.12
C ASN A 176 -5.85 7.62 -0.32
N PHE A 177 -5.01 6.95 0.44
CA PHE A 177 -5.39 5.80 1.27
C PHE A 177 -5.43 6.14 2.76
N ASP A 178 -5.71 7.40 3.10
CA ASP A 178 -5.91 7.83 4.47
C ASP A 178 -7.21 7.25 5.04
N LEU A 179 -7.09 6.37 6.03
CA LEU A 179 -8.24 5.76 6.71
C LEU A 179 -9.03 6.74 7.59
N GLY A 180 -8.48 7.93 7.82
CA GLY A 180 -9.13 9.04 8.50
C GLY A 180 -9.79 8.67 9.82
N LYS A 181 -11.07 8.99 9.94
CA LYS A 181 -11.94 8.68 11.10
C LYS A 181 -13.06 7.68 10.75
N ALA A 182 -12.91 6.98 9.63
CA ALA A 182 -13.91 6.06 9.08
C ALA A 182 -15.24 6.74 8.68
N VAL A 183 -15.19 7.99 8.24
CA VAL A 183 -16.36 8.63 7.62
C VAL A 183 -16.57 8.11 6.19
N ASP A 184 -17.73 8.38 5.60
CA ASP A 184 -18.17 7.79 4.33
C ASP A 184 -17.17 7.96 3.17
N ASP A 185 -16.45 9.08 3.12
CA ASP A 185 -15.48 9.38 2.07
C ASP A 185 -14.07 8.87 2.36
N ASP A 186 -13.79 8.40 3.57
CA ASP A 186 -12.46 7.92 3.95
C ASP A 186 -12.07 6.64 3.20
N ALA A 187 -10.78 6.38 3.15
CA ALA A 187 -10.26 5.14 2.59
C ALA A 187 -10.72 3.92 3.41
N ILE A 188 -10.77 2.77 2.76
CA ILE A 188 -11.23 1.53 3.38
C ILE A 188 -10.09 0.51 3.30
N GLU A 189 -9.84 -0.19 4.42
CA GLU A 189 -8.96 -1.35 4.48
C GLU A 189 -9.72 -2.51 5.11
N PHE A 190 -9.71 -3.66 4.45
CA PHE A 190 -10.32 -4.86 5.02
C PHE A 190 -9.64 -6.14 4.54
N GLY A 191 -9.79 -7.20 5.32
CA GLY A 191 -9.30 -8.54 4.99
C GLY A 191 -10.44 -9.50 4.69
N ILE A 192 -10.23 -10.36 3.69
CA ILE A 192 -11.10 -11.50 3.44
C ILE A 192 -10.78 -12.57 4.48
N LEU A 193 -11.67 -12.73 5.46
CA LEU A 193 -11.55 -13.73 6.51
C LEU A 193 -12.28 -14.99 6.10
N SER A 194 -11.56 -16.10 6.02
CA SER A 194 -12.11 -17.43 5.77
C SER A 194 -11.25 -18.48 6.48
N ASP A 195 -11.76 -19.69 6.62
CA ASP A 195 -11.07 -20.82 7.27
C ASP A 195 -9.77 -21.22 6.55
N GLN A 196 -9.58 -20.75 5.31
CA GLN A 196 -8.38 -20.97 4.51
C GLN A 196 -7.81 -19.64 4.05
N VAL A 197 -6.50 -19.55 3.91
CA VAL A 197 -5.84 -18.38 3.31
C VAL A 197 -6.19 -18.33 1.82
N ASN A 198 -7.04 -17.39 1.45
CA ASN A 198 -7.46 -17.14 0.08
C ASN A 198 -6.68 -15.96 -0.48
N ALA A 199 -5.58 -16.25 -1.19
CA ALA A 199 -4.79 -15.21 -1.83
C ALA A 199 -5.56 -14.57 -2.99
N ILE A 200 -5.67 -13.27 -2.99
CA ILE A 200 -6.27 -12.48 -4.07
C ILE A 200 -5.46 -12.69 -5.35
N LYS A 201 -6.16 -12.95 -6.45
CA LYS A 201 -5.61 -13.11 -7.80
C LYS A 201 -6.03 -12.00 -8.73
N ALA A 202 -7.27 -11.56 -8.61
CA ALA A 202 -7.80 -10.45 -9.40
C ALA A 202 -8.90 -9.72 -8.66
N VAL A 203 -8.99 -8.43 -8.91
CA VAL A 203 -10.09 -7.57 -8.48
C VAL A 203 -10.73 -6.97 -9.73
N VAL A 204 -12.04 -7.12 -9.88
CA VAL A 204 -12.76 -6.71 -11.09
C VAL A 204 -13.94 -5.84 -10.71
N SER A 205 -14.00 -4.66 -11.28
CA SER A 205 -15.12 -3.74 -11.10
C SER A 205 -16.24 -4.07 -12.08
N THR A 206 -17.42 -4.35 -11.54
CA THR A 206 -18.68 -4.48 -12.29
C THR A 206 -19.73 -3.59 -11.57
N ARG A 207 -21.01 -3.96 -11.58
CA ARG A 207 -22.00 -3.35 -10.67
C ARG A 207 -21.57 -3.47 -9.20
N HIS A 208 -20.93 -4.60 -8.85
CA HIS A 208 -20.28 -4.84 -7.57
C HIS A 208 -18.79 -5.07 -7.80
N LEU A 209 -18.00 -4.91 -6.75
CA LEU A 209 -16.60 -5.25 -6.78
C LEU A 209 -16.45 -6.77 -6.58
N LEU A 210 -15.91 -7.47 -7.57
CA LEU A 210 -15.65 -8.90 -7.50
C LEU A 210 -14.18 -9.14 -7.15
N VAL A 211 -13.93 -10.08 -6.24
CA VAL A 211 -12.60 -10.46 -5.80
C VAL A 211 -12.40 -11.95 -6.02
N PHE A 212 -11.53 -12.28 -6.93
CA PHE A 212 -11.15 -13.66 -7.25
C PHE A 212 -9.94 -14.04 -6.41
N THR A 213 -10.07 -15.14 -5.68
CA THR A 213 -9.03 -15.67 -4.81
C THR A 213 -8.64 -17.09 -5.21
N THR A 214 -7.63 -17.65 -4.56
CA THR A 214 -7.20 -19.06 -4.83
C THR A 214 -8.24 -20.10 -4.45
N GLY A 215 -9.22 -19.79 -3.63
CA GLY A 215 -10.18 -20.77 -3.12
C GLY A 215 -11.66 -20.38 -3.26
N ALA A 216 -11.97 -19.16 -3.66
CA ALA A 216 -13.35 -18.69 -3.82
C ALA A 216 -13.45 -17.39 -4.58
N GLU A 217 -14.64 -17.09 -5.07
CA GLU A 217 -15.04 -15.78 -5.56
C GLU A 217 -15.82 -15.03 -4.47
N TRP A 218 -15.55 -13.76 -4.37
CA TRP A 218 -16.17 -12.88 -3.38
C TRP A 218 -16.77 -11.67 -4.06
N MET A 219 -17.92 -11.25 -3.57
CA MET A 219 -18.55 -10.01 -3.95
C MET A 219 -18.47 -9.04 -2.78
N VAL A 220 -17.90 -7.87 -3.04
CA VAL A 220 -17.90 -6.74 -2.11
C VAL A 220 -19.09 -5.85 -2.48
N SER A 221 -19.98 -5.62 -1.55
CA SER A 221 -21.19 -4.81 -1.71
C SER A 221 -21.32 -3.76 -0.62
N GLY A 222 -22.05 -2.72 -0.92
CA GLY A 222 -22.38 -1.56 -0.11
C GLY A 222 -22.84 -0.45 -1.05
N GLU A 223 -23.96 0.17 -0.80
CA GLU A 223 -24.47 1.27 -1.63
C GLU A 223 -24.78 2.50 -0.73
N PRO A 224 -23.88 3.51 -0.74
CA PRO A 224 -22.52 3.54 -1.30
C PRO A 224 -21.54 2.64 -0.53
N LEU A 225 -20.38 2.30 -1.15
CA LEU A 225 -19.28 1.64 -0.45
C LEU A 225 -18.62 2.62 0.53
N THR A 226 -18.85 2.40 1.80
CA THR A 226 -18.28 3.19 2.91
C THR A 226 -17.62 2.29 3.94
N PRO A 227 -16.75 2.80 4.82
CA PRO A 227 -16.12 2.00 5.86
C PRO A 227 -17.12 1.22 6.73
N GLU A 228 -18.32 1.77 6.96
CA GLU A 228 -19.35 1.15 7.80
C GLU A 228 -20.25 0.16 7.04
N LYS A 229 -20.44 0.35 5.73
CA LYS A 229 -21.44 -0.40 4.94
C LYS A 229 -20.87 -1.51 4.07
N ILE A 230 -19.54 -1.68 4.10
CA ILE A 230 -18.88 -2.71 3.30
C ILE A 230 -19.29 -4.11 3.78
N GLN A 231 -19.70 -4.96 2.86
CA GLN A 231 -20.08 -6.35 3.11
C GLN A 231 -19.41 -7.27 2.12
N LEU A 232 -18.94 -8.42 2.61
CA LEU A 232 -18.39 -9.50 1.82
C LEU A 232 -19.39 -10.64 1.74
N LYS A 233 -19.66 -11.09 0.50
CA LYS A 233 -20.48 -12.27 0.21
C LYS A 233 -19.66 -13.22 -0.66
N ARG A 234 -19.67 -14.49 -0.34
CA ARG A 234 -19.09 -15.59 -1.12
C ARG A 234 -20.09 -16.11 -2.11
#